data_ad27a4a8ea2616fbfa7146cc4dacb534
#
_entry.id   ad27a4a8ea2616fbfa7146cc4dacb534
#
_cell.length_a   1.000
_cell.length_b   1.000
_cell.length_c   1.000
_cell.angle_alpha   90.00
_cell.angle_beta   90.00
_cell.angle_gamma   90.00
#
_symmetry.space_group_name_H-M   'P 1'
#
loop_
_entity.id
_entity.type
_entity.pdbx_description
1 polymer ?
#
loop_
_entity_poly.entity_id
_entity_poly.type
_entity_poly.pdbx_seq_one_letter_code
_entity_poly.pdbx_strand_id
1 'polypeptide(L)'
;MASTLLRSVLFGFALLAFIGPAVAAEPSYPQLTGRVVDDADFLSASDIAELDAGLKALEDKSSDQVVVVTLPSLQGFTIEDFGYQLGRHWGIGTKEKDNGVLLIVAPNERKVRIEVGRGLEPLLTDAMSNIIINGAILPRFRSGDYAGGIKEGVKGIELVLTGDAAELAERVKGRRDADDPKTDWLVVIFWTIIIVWFIWVTWRSTQRQAYGCRGGPVFIPGPGWGGGSG
;
A
#
# COMPACT_ATOMS: atom_id res chain seq x y z
N MET A 1 38.27 -48.06 -16.74
CA MET A 1 38.11 -46.96 -15.76
C MET A 1 38.36 -45.56 -16.36
N ALA A 2 39.33 -45.35 -17.25
CA ALA A 2 39.62 -44.04 -17.86
C ALA A 2 38.50 -43.48 -18.76
N SER A 3 37.77 -44.32 -19.48
CA SER A 3 36.70 -43.89 -20.39
C SER A 3 35.42 -43.41 -19.71
N THR A 4 35.14 -43.87 -18.50
CA THR A 4 34.00 -43.44 -17.69
C THR A 4 34.25 -42.06 -17.04
N LEU A 5 35.44 -41.80 -16.57
CA LEU A 5 35.84 -40.51 -16.03
C LEU A 5 35.85 -39.41 -17.09
N LEU A 6 36.32 -39.71 -18.30
CA LEU A 6 36.32 -38.75 -19.42
C LEU A 6 34.90 -38.37 -19.86
N ARG A 7 33.96 -39.34 -19.88
CA ARG A 7 32.54 -39.08 -20.18
C ARG A 7 31.85 -38.22 -19.11
N SER A 8 32.16 -38.45 -17.83
CA SER A 8 31.59 -37.64 -16.73
C SER A 8 32.09 -36.19 -16.73
N VAL A 9 33.38 -36.00 -17.08
CA VAL A 9 33.98 -34.65 -17.21
C VAL A 9 33.40 -33.91 -18.41
N LEU A 10 33.19 -34.58 -19.54
CA LEU A 10 32.55 -33.97 -20.73
C LEU A 10 31.09 -33.62 -20.48
N PHE A 11 30.34 -34.44 -19.72
CA PHE A 11 28.96 -34.14 -19.35
C PHE A 11 28.86 -32.95 -18.36
N GLY A 12 29.79 -32.83 -17.41
CA GLY A 12 29.90 -31.70 -16.47
C GLY A 12 30.22 -30.38 -17.18
N PHE A 13 31.11 -30.45 -18.19
CA PHE A 13 31.46 -29.25 -18.98
C PHE A 13 30.33 -28.82 -19.92
N ALA A 14 29.52 -29.74 -20.47
CA ALA A 14 28.36 -29.45 -21.29
C ALA A 14 27.25 -28.78 -20.47
N LEU A 15 27.11 -29.11 -19.17
CA LEU A 15 26.12 -28.49 -18.29
C LEU A 15 26.49 -27.05 -17.89
N LEU A 16 27.78 -26.73 -17.77
CA LEU A 16 28.27 -25.38 -17.48
C LEU A 16 28.12 -24.41 -18.66
N ALA A 17 28.10 -24.91 -19.89
CA ALA A 17 27.98 -24.09 -21.10
C ALA A 17 26.58 -23.54 -21.34
N PHE A 18 25.57 -23.96 -20.54
CA PHE A 18 24.17 -23.49 -20.64
C PHE A 18 23.84 -22.31 -19.72
N ILE A 19 24.81 -21.83 -18.91
CA ILE A 19 24.64 -20.58 -18.18
C ILE A 19 24.97 -19.44 -19.15
N GLY A 20 24.04 -19.16 -20.07
CA GLY A 20 24.09 -17.95 -20.88
C GLY A 20 24.06 -16.72 -19.98
N PRO A 21 24.72 -15.61 -20.38
CA PRO A 21 24.59 -14.36 -19.63
C PRO A 21 23.10 -14.02 -19.54
N ALA A 22 22.58 -13.91 -18.32
CA ALA A 22 21.26 -13.33 -18.10
C ALA A 22 21.37 -11.86 -18.54
N VAL A 23 20.91 -11.58 -19.76
CA VAL A 23 20.75 -10.19 -20.22
C VAL A 23 19.66 -9.62 -19.34
N ALA A 24 20.02 -8.70 -18.45
CA ALA A 24 19.04 -7.92 -17.72
C ALA A 24 18.18 -7.19 -18.76
N ALA A 25 16.90 -7.52 -18.83
CA ALA A 25 15.98 -6.84 -19.73
C ALA A 25 15.91 -5.38 -19.32
N GLU A 26 16.19 -4.47 -20.24
CA GLU A 26 15.92 -3.05 -20.02
C GLU A 26 14.40 -2.82 -20.09
N PRO A 27 13.81 -1.98 -19.21
CA PRO A 27 12.39 -1.69 -19.26
C PRO A 27 12.05 -0.92 -20.55
N SER A 28 10.89 -1.23 -21.13
CA SER A 28 10.34 -0.47 -22.23
C SER A 28 9.59 0.74 -21.66
N TYR A 29 9.96 1.94 -22.07
CA TYR A 29 9.33 3.17 -21.60
C TYR A 29 8.31 3.70 -22.63
N PRO A 30 7.15 4.22 -22.17
CA PRO A 30 6.24 4.93 -23.05
C PRO A 30 6.88 6.20 -23.59
N GLN A 31 6.35 6.70 -24.71
CA GLN A 31 6.82 7.95 -25.28
C GLN A 31 6.29 9.15 -24.46
N LEU A 32 7.14 10.15 -24.24
CA LEU A 32 6.72 11.40 -23.60
C LEU A 32 5.91 12.24 -24.62
N THR A 33 4.59 12.11 -24.56
CA THR A 33 3.67 12.80 -25.49
C THR A 33 3.22 14.17 -24.99
N GLY A 34 3.42 14.47 -23.70
CA GLY A 34 3.00 15.71 -23.05
C GLY A 34 3.30 15.67 -21.57
N ARG A 35 2.72 16.57 -20.78
CA ARG A 35 2.84 16.58 -19.31
C ARG A 35 2.02 15.47 -18.64
N VAL A 36 1.08 14.89 -19.40
CA VAL A 36 0.28 13.75 -18.94
C VAL A 36 0.39 12.63 -19.97
N VAL A 37 0.91 11.48 -19.54
CA VAL A 37 1.05 10.26 -20.34
C VAL A 37 0.19 9.18 -19.69
N ASP A 38 -0.96 8.90 -20.28
CA ASP A 38 -1.90 7.90 -19.76
C ASP A 38 -1.80 6.59 -20.56
N ASP A 39 -0.75 5.81 -20.28
CA ASP A 39 -0.50 4.53 -20.96
C ASP A 39 -1.37 3.39 -20.38
N ALA A 40 -1.95 3.59 -19.22
CA ALA A 40 -2.85 2.62 -18.57
C ALA A 40 -4.34 2.86 -18.85
N ASP A 41 -4.69 3.92 -19.61
CA ASP A 41 -6.05 4.30 -20.00
C ASP A 41 -7.02 4.48 -18.79
N PHE A 42 -6.54 5.22 -17.78
CA PHE A 42 -7.30 5.52 -16.55
C PHE A 42 -7.92 6.91 -16.51
N LEU A 43 -7.54 7.78 -17.46
CA LEU A 43 -7.97 9.16 -17.48
C LEU A 43 -8.89 9.42 -18.68
N SER A 44 -9.94 10.18 -18.47
CA SER A 44 -10.72 10.69 -19.60
C SER A 44 -9.94 11.77 -20.36
N ALA A 45 -10.32 12.02 -21.61
CA ALA A 45 -9.71 13.11 -22.39
C ALA A 45 -9.88 14.48 -21.72
N SER A 46 -10.98 14.70 -21.00
CA SER A 46 -11.20 15.92 -20.20
C SER A 46 -10.27 16.02 -19.00
N ASP A 47 -10.00 14.89 -18.32
CA ASP A 47 -9.08 14.86 -17.19
C ASP A 47 -7.63 15.14 -17.63
N ILE A 48 -7.22 14.55 -18.76
CA ILE A 48 -5.90 14.80 -19.35
C ILE A 48 -5.75 16.28 -19.72
N ALA A 49 -6.76 16.88 -20.38
CA ALA A 49 -6.71 18.29 -20.76
C ALA A 49 -6.66 19.23 -19.56
N GLU A 50 -7.43 18.93 -18.49
CA GLU A 50 -7.43 19.71 -17.24
C GLU A 50 -6.08 19.62 -16.55
N LEU A 51 -5.52 18.40 -16.39
CA LEU A 51 -4.22 18.18 -15.79
C LEU A 51 -3.11 18.85 -16.59
N ASP A 52 -3.09 18.70 -17.92
CA ASP A 52 -2.05 19.33 -18.77
C ASP A 52 -2.08 20.85 -18.66
N ALA A 53 -3.28 21.45 -18.67
CA ALA A 53 -3.44 22.89 -18.50
C ALA A 53 -2.93 23.37 -17.12
N GLY A 54 -3.24 22.65 -16.04
CA GLY A 54 -2.78 22.95 -14.68
C GLY A 54 -1.25 22.82 -14.55
N LEU A 55 -0.69 21.73 -15.07
CA LEU A 55 0.75 21.47 -15.06
C LEU A 55 1.52 22.50 -15.91
N LYS A 56 0.94 22.89 -17.04
CA LYS A 56 1.50 23.97 -17.86
C LYS A 56 1.52 25.30 -17.09
N ALA A 57 0.43 25.66 -16.42
CA ALA A 57 0.36 26.87 -15.63
C ALA A 57 1.38 26.89 -14.48
N LEU A 58 1.61 25.73 -13.84
CA LEU A 58 2.64 25.57 -12.82
C LEU A 58 4.04 25.79 -13.40
N GLU A 59 4.36 25.16 -14.53
CA GLU A 59 5.65 25.32 -15.21
C GLU A 59 5.88 26.77 -15.65
N ASP A 60 4.86 27.44 -16.21
CA ASP A 60 4.93 28.86 -16.60
C ASP A 60 5.21 29.77 -15.38
N LYS A 61 4.74 29.39 -14.18
CA LYS A 61 4.89 30.17 -12.94
C LYS A 61 6.21 29.93 -12.21
N SER A 62 6.63 28.66 -12.07
CA SER A 62 7.78 28.27 -11.25
C SER A 62 8.98 27.83 -12.07
N SER A 63 8.79 27.51 -13.33
CA SER A 63 9.74 26.84 -14.24
C SER A 63 10.01 25.38 -13.87
N ASP A 64 9.28 24.81 -12.90
CA ASP A 64 9.44 23.42 -12.52
C ASP A 64 8.60 22.52 -13.43
N GLN A 65 9.19 21.43 -13.86
CA GLN A 65 8.54 20.51 -14.78
C GLN A 65 7.89 19.35 -14.00
N VAL A 66 6.58 19.26 -14.02
CA VAL A 66 5.83 18.16 -13.42
C VAL A 66 5.16 17.35 -14.51
N VAL A 67 5.42 16.04 -14.52
CA VAL A 67 4.85 15.09 -15.47
C VAL A 67 4.09 14.01 -14.69
N VAL A 68 2.94 13.62 -15.22
CA VAL A 68 2.14 12.51 -14.71
C VAL A 68 2.21 11.36 -15.69
N VAL A 69 2.44 10.15 -15.18
CA VAL A 69 2.38 8.93 -16.01
C VAL A 69 1.56 7.86 -15.32
N THR A 70 0.65 7.26 -16.07
CA THR A 70 0.01 6.01 -15.67
C THR A 70 0.63 4.87 -16.50
N LEU A 71 0.91 3.75 -15.85
CA LEU A 71 1.59 2.61 -16.44
C LEU A 71 0.76 1.34 -16.28
N PRO A 72 0.51 0.58 -17.34
CA PRO A 72 -0.20 -0.70 -17.23
C PRO A 72 0.63 -1.75 -16.50
N SER A 73 1.96 -1.64 -16.53
CA SER A 73 2.87 -2.56 -15.84
C SER A 73 4.23 -1.94 -15.60
N LEU A 74 4.84 -2.32 -14.47
CA LEU A 74 6.23 -2.03 -14.14
C LEU A 74 7.21 -3.08 -14.71
N GLN A 75 6.74 -4.03 -15.50
CA GLN A 75 7.55 -5.04 -16.22
C GLN A 75 8.47 -5.87 -15.29
N GLY A 76 8.06 -6.05 -14.02
CA GLY A 76 8.83 -6.77 -13.01
C GLY A 76 9.88 -5.94 -12.26
N PHE A 77 10.03 -4.66 -12.60
CA PHE A 77 10.90 -3.74 -11.87
C PHE A 77 10.21 -3.20 -10.62
N THR A 78 11.02 -2.68 -9.68
CA THR A 78 10.47 -1.87 -8.58
C THR A 78 10.01 -0.51 -9.14
N ILE A 79 9.04 0.12 -8.48
CA ILE A 79 8.57 1.45 -8.94
C ILE A 79 9.66 2.50 -8.78
N GLU A 80 10.56 2.31 -7.81
CA GLU A 80 11.73 3.14 -7.57
C GLU A 80 12.70 3.07 -8.75
N ASP A 81 13.11 1.86 -9.13
CA ASP A 81 14.06 1.66 -10.23
C ASP A 81 13.45 2.10 -11.56
N PHE A 82 12.19 1.74 -11.80
CA PHE A 82 11.48 2.12 -13.02
C PHE A 82 11.35 3.64 -13.12
N GLY A 83 10.90 4.28 -12.05
CA GLY A 83 10.66 5.73 -12.00
C GLY A 83 11.94 6.54 -12.17
N TYR A 84 13.00 6.17 -11.46
CA TYR A 84 14.31 6.81 -11.60
C TYR A 84 14.84 6.72 -13.05
N GLN A 85 14.75 5.54 -13.65
CA GLN A 85 15.22 5.34 -15.03
C GLN A 85 14.33 6.08 -16.03
N LEU A 86 12.99 6.05 -15.84
CA LEU A 86 12.04 6.76 -16.70
C LEU A 86 12.26 8.27 -16.67
N GLY A 87 12.42 8.85 -15.46
CA GLY A 87 12.69 10.28 -15.32
C GLY A 87 13.97 10.71 -16.04
N ARG A 88 15.00 9.89 -15.99
CA ARG A 88 16.25 10.11 -16.73
C ARG A 88 16.11 9.91 -18.23
N HIS A 89 15.35 8.90 -18.64
CA HIS A 89 15.10 8.62 -20.06
C HIS A 89 14.34 9.76 -20.72
N TRP A 90 13.35 10.31 -20.04
CA TRP A 90 12.58 11.44 -20.52
C TRP A 90 13.31 12.79 -20.35
N GLY A 91 14.31 12.86 -19.49
CA GLY A 91 15.07 14.08 -19.23
C GLY A 91 14.21 15.19 -18.61
N ILE A 92 13.30 14.82 -17.68
CA ILE A 92 12.38 15.75 -17.03
C ILE A 92 13.17 16.71 -16.13
N GLY A 93 12.88 18.01 -16.26
CA GLY A 93 13.62 19.09 -15.60
C GLY A 93 14.73 19.65 -16.49
N THR A 94 15.27 20.79 -16.09
CA THR A 94 16.40 21.39 -16.80
C THR A 94 17.72 20.84 -16.27
N LYS A 95 18.71 20.72 -17.14
CA LYS A 95 20.05 20.21 -16.77
C LYS A 95 20.74 21.06 -15.69
N GLU A 96 20.44 22.35 -15.66
CA GLU A 96 21.05 23.31 -14.74
C GLU A 96 20.37 23.28 -13.36
N LYS A 97 19.04 23.05 -13.31
CA LYS A 97 18.27 23.14 -12.07
C LYS A 97 17.88 21.78 -11.51
N ASP A 98 17.85 20.73 -12.32
CA ASP A 98 17.37 19.39 -11.94
C ASP A 98 15.98 19.45 -11.26
N ASN A 99 15.09 20.27 -11.85
CA ASN A 99 13.81 20.69 -11.28
C ASN A 99 12.62 19.96 -11.91
N GLY A 100 12.78 18.67 -12.10
CA GLY A 100 11.73 17.79 -12.61
C GLY A 100 11.02 17.05 -11.48
N VAL A 101 9.72 16.79 -11.66
CA VAL A 101 8.93 15.90 -10.81
C VAL A 101 8.15 14.94 -11.69
N LEU A 102 8.14 13.67 -11.34
CA LEU A 102 7.40 12.63 -12.05
C LEU A 102 6.46 11.90 -11.08
N LEU A 103 5.15 12.09 -11.28
CA LEU A 103 4.12 11.31 -10.57
C LEU A 103 3.82 10.05 -11.37
N ILE A 104 4.15 8.89 -10.81
CA ILE A 104 3.99 7.58 -11.43
C ILE A 104 2.84 6.85 -10.74
N VAL A 105 1.92 6.34 -11.53
CA VAL A 105 0.81 5.51 -11.07
C VAL A 105 0.83 4.19 -11.82
N ALA A 106 0.97 3.08 -11.11
CA ALA A 106 0.90 1.72 -11.65
C ALA A 106 -0.29 0.98 -11.00
N PRO A 107 -1.49 1.07 -11.60
CA PRO A 107 -2.72 0.61 -10.97
C PRO A 107 -2.74 -0.90 -10.75
N ASN A 108 -2.22 -1.68 -11.69
CA ASN A 108 -2.21 -3.15 -11.60
C ASN A 108 -1.34 -3.65 -10.46
N GLU A 109 -0.19 -3.01 -10.22
CA GLU A 109 0.69 -3.28 -9.08
C GLU A 109 0.26 -2.53 -7.82
N ARG A 110 -0.76 -1.65 -7.91
CA ARG A 110 -1.25 -0.79 -6.83
C ARG A 110 -0.15 0.07 -6.21
N LYS A 111 0.70 0.60 -7.06
CA LYS A 111 1.84 1.43 -6.65
C LYS A 111 1.70 2.84 -7.17
N VAL A 112 2.14 3.78 -6.33
CA VAL A 112 2.24 5.21 -6.65
C VAL A 112 3.57 5.71 -6.14
N ARG A 113 4.22 6.55 -6.92
CA ARG A 113 5.48 7.18 -6.54
C ARG A 113 5.59 8.59 -7.10
N ILE A 114 6.26 9.44 -6.36
CA ILE A 114 6.69 10.77 -6.82
C ILE A 114 8.22 10.73 -6.86
N GLU A 115 8.77 10.80 -8.06
CA GLU A 115 10.21 10.99 -8.27
C GLU A 115 10.51 12.49 -8.35
N VAL A 116 11.53 12.92 -7.64
CA VAL A 116 11.84 14.33 -7.48
C VAL A 116 13.29 14.58 -7.92
N GLY A 117 13.47 15.54 -8.80
CA GLY A 117 14.82 16.01 -9.19
C GLY A 117 15.51 16.71 -8.02
N ARG A 118 16.83 16.60 -7.95
CA ARG A 118 17.64 17.11 -6.83
C ARG A 118 17.41 18.58 -6.51
N GLY A 119 17.10 19.39 -7.53
CA GLY A 119 16.80 20.82 -7.34
C GLY A 119 15.55 21.08 -6.51
N LEU A 120 14.62 20.13 -6.48
CA LEU A 120 13.35 20.25 -5.76
C LEU A 120 13.30 19.43 -4.45
N GLU A 121 14.28 18.57 -4.17
CA GLU A 121 14.35 17.80 -2.91
C GLU A 121 14.23 18.66 -1.64
N PRO A 122 14.81 19.90 -1.59
CA PRO A 122 14.64 20.74 -0.41
C PRO A 122 13.20 21.19 -0.13
N LEU A 123 12.36 21.24 -1.17
CA LEU A 123 10.94 21.64 -1.09
C LEU A 123 10.04 20.39 -1.01
N LEU A 124 10.16 19.52 -1.99
CA LEU A 124 9.37 18.29 -2.11
C LEU A 124 10.18 17.10 -1.59
N THR A 125 10.33 17.04 -0.28
CA THR A 125 11.04 15.95 0.40
C THR A 125 10.30 14.62 0.29
N ASP A 126 10.96 13.50 0.57
CA ASP A 126 10.32 12.18 0.68
C ASP A 126 9.14 12.20 1.67
N ALA A 127 9.28 12.93 2.78
CA ALA A 127 8.20 13.05 3.75
C ALA A 127 6.98 13.77 3.15
N MET A 128 7.17 14.83 2.39
CA MET A 128 6.08 15.55 1.71
C MET A 128 5.47 14.70 0.62
N SER A 129 6.26 13.99 -0.17
CA SER A 129 5.80 13.03 -1.18
C SER A 129 4.93 11.93 -0.54
N ASN A 130 5.34 11.40 0.61
CA ASN A 130 4.55 10.43 1.37
C ASN A 130 3.22 11.01 1.91
N ILE A 131 3.22 12.28 2.37
CA ILE A 131 1.99 12.96 2.80
C ILE A 131 1.02 13.09 1.63
N ILE A 132 1.50 13.50 0.45
CA ILE A 132 0.68 13.61 -0.76
C ILE A 132 0.11 12.25 -1.16
N ILE A 133 0.96 11.23 -1.25
CA ILE A 133 0.53 9.90 -1.67
C ILE A 133 -0.51 9.33 -0.69
N ASN A 134 -0.18 9.28 0.60
CA ASN A 134 -1.04 8.63 1.60
C ASN A 134 -2.25 9.47 2.02
N GLY A 135 -2.15 10.80 1.94
CA GLY A 135 -3.20 11.71 2.39
C GLY A 135 -4.10 12.25 1.27
N ALA A 136 -3.59 12.36 0.04
CA ALA A 136 -4.36 12.91 -1.06
C ALA A 136 -4.73 11.86 -2.12
N ILE A 137 -3.77 11.01 -2.54
CA ILE A 137 -3.96 10.08 -3.67
C ILE A 137 -4.67 8.80 -3.24
N LEU A 138 -4.07 8.05 -2.31
CA LEU A 138 -4.53 6.71 -1.95
C LEU A 138 -5.95 6.63 -1.38
N PRO A 139 -6.48 7.60 -0.61
CA PRO A 139 -7.86 7.55 -0.16
C PRO A 139 -8.85 7.55 -1.33
N ARG A 140 -8.61 8.35 -2.38
CA ARG A 140 -9.43 8.37 -3.58
C ARG A 140 -9.31 7.08 -4.40
N PHE A 141 -8.10 6.53 -4.51
CA PHE A 141 -7.89 5.25 -5.21
C PHE A 141 -8.63 4.09 -4.55
N ARG A 142 -8.73 4.08 -3.20
CA ARG A 142 -9.52 3.09 -2.45
C ARG A 142 -11.01 3.18 -2.74
N SER A 143 -11.53 4.36 -3.08
CA SER A 143 -12.92 4.57 -3.50
C SER A 143 -13.13 4.37 -5.00
N GLY A 144 -12.09 4.01 -5.76
CA GLY A 144 -12.14 3.82 -7.22
C GLY A 144 -12.00 5.11 -8.03
N ASP A 145 -11.82 6.26 -7.38
CA ASP A 145 -11.65 7.56 -8.02
C ASP A 145 -10.18 7.81 -8.38
N TYR A 146 -9.71 7.14 -9.43
CA TYR A 146 -8.31 7.27 -9.89
C TYR A 146 -8.00 8.67 -10.43
N ALA A 147 -8.87 9.21 -11.30
CA ALA A 147 -8.69 10.54 -11.87
C ALA A 147 -8.65 11.62 -10.78
N GLY A 148 -9.61 11.59 -9.85
CA GLY A 148 -9.62 12.51 -8.71
C GLY A 148 -8.40 12.36 -7.81
N GLY A 149 -7.90 11.14 -7.61
CA GLY A 149 -6.68 10.90 -6.83
C GLY A 149 -5.43 11.49 -7.49
N ILE A 150 -5.29 11.34 -8.81
CA ILE A 150 -4.20 11.94 -9.58
C ILE A 150 -4.25 13.46 -9.52
N LYS A 151 -5.45 14.05 -9.74
CA LYS A 151 -5.64 15.52 -9.64
C LYS A 151 -5.28 16.07 -8.26
N GLU A 152 -5.69 15.40 -7.21
CA GLU A 152 -5.33 15.78 -5.83
C GLU A 152 -3.83 15.62 -5.56
N GLY A 153 -3.20 14.60 -6.13
CA GLY A 153 -1.76 14.42 -6.07
C GLY A 153 -1.02 15.57 -6.72
N VAL A 154 -1.41 15.93 -7.94
CA VAL A 154 -0.84 17.08 -8.67
C VAL A 154 -1.06 18.37 -7.90
N LYS A 155 -2.26 18.59 -7.34
CA LYS A 155 -2.55 19.76 -6.50
C LYS A 155 -1.68 19.80 -5.24
N GLY A 156 -1.43 18.64 -4.63
CA GLY A 156 -0.52 18.54 -3.48
C GLY A 156 0.93 18.91 -3.86
N ILE A 157 1.41 18.44 -5.01
CA ILE A 157 2.73 18.80 -5.54
C ILE A 157 2.80 20.31 -5.79
N GLU A 158 1.79 20.88 -6.45
CA GLU A 158 1.71 22.32 -6.72
C GLU A 158 1.80 23.14 -5.42
N LEU A 159 1.02 22.80 -4.39
CA LEU A 159 1.02 23.52 -3.11
C LEU A 159 2.41 23.51 -2.44
N VAL A 160 3.12 22.40 -2.52
CA VAL A 160 4.48 22.31 -1.98
C VAL A 160 5.46 23.17 -2.77
N LEU A 161 5.42 23.10 -4.11
CA LEU A 161 6.33 23.85 -4.98
C LEU A 161 6.06 25.37 -4.96
N THR A 162 4.82 25.78 -4.70
CA THR A 162 4.46 27.21 -4.57
C THR A 162 4.67 27.78 -3.18
N GLY A 163 5.08 26.96 -2.20
CA GLY A 163 5.35 27.39 -0.82
C GLY A 163 4.13 27.28 0.12
N ASP A 164 3.01 26.75 -0.36
CA ASP A 164 1.75 26.64 0.38
C ASP A 164 1.61 25.27 1.10
N ALA A 165 2.73 24.70 1.52
CA ALA A 165 2.78 23.36 2.16
C ALA A 165 1.89 23.26 3.42
N ALA A 166 1.64 24.39 4.12
CA ALA A 166 0.73 24.44 5.25
C ALA A 166 -0.72 24.15 4.83
N GLU A 167 -1.15 24.64 3.67
CA GLU A 167 -2.48 24.35 3.12
C GLU A 167 -2.64 22.86 2.78
N LEU A 168 -1.59 22.22 2.26
CA LEU A 168 -1.58 20.78 2.03
C LEU A 168 -1.81 20.01 3.34
N ALA A 169 -1.10 20.38 4.41
CA ALA A 169 -1.25 19.72 5.71
C ALA A 169 -2.69 19.82 6.26
N GLU A 170 -3.30 21.00 6.16
CA GLU A 170 -4.70 21.21 6.57
C GLU A 170 -5.70 20.43 5.70
N ARG A 171 -5.50 20.37 4.39
CA ARG A 171 -6.35 19.59 3.48
C ARG A 171 -6.29 18.09 3.79
N VAL A 172 -5.08 17.54 4.01
CA VAL A 172 -4.88 16.13 4.35
C VAL A 172 -5.48 15.80 5.71
N LYS A 173 -5.31 16.70 6.72
CA LYS A 173 -5.90 16.53 8.04
C LYS A 173 -7.43 16.54 7.98
N GLY A 174 -8.01 17.54 7.34
CA GLY A 174 -9.48 17.63 7.20
C GLY A 174 -10.11 16.42 6.51
N ARG A 175 -9.37 15.80 5.55
CA ARG A 175 -9.82 14.58 4.91
C ARG A 175 -9.72 13.36 5.82
N ARG A 176 -8.63 13.22 6.60
CA ARG A 176 -8.50 12.14 7.60
C ARG A 176 -9.60 12.20 8.65
N ASP A 177 -9.93 13.41 9.13
CA ASP A 177 -11.00 13.62 10.10
C ASP A 177 -12.40 13.31 9.53
N ALA A 178 -12.57 13.43 8.20
CA ALA A 178 -13.80 13.07 7.49
C ALA A 178 -13.93 11.57 7.21
N ASP A 179 -12.80 10.91 6.91
CA ASP A 179 -12.73 9.48 6.58
C ASP A 179 -12.55 8.59 7.83
N ASP A 180 -12.21 9.18 8.99
CA ASP A 180 -12.14 8.45 10.25
C ASP A 180 -13.56 7.99 10.60
N PRO A 181 -13.86 6.68 10.56
CA PRO A 181 -15.18 6.21 10.97
C PRO A 181 -15.33 6.70 12.40
N LYS A 182 -16.18 7.71 12.60
CA LYS A 182 -16.58 8.14 13.94
C LYS A 182 -16.91 6.86 14.65
N THR A 183 -16.02 6.42 15.54
CA THR A 183 -16.23 5.21 16.32
C THR A 183 -17.59 5.40 16.93
N ASP A 184 -18.59 4.68 16.40
CA ASP A 184 -19.96 4.90 16.76
C ASP A 184 -20.02 4.51 18.23
N TRP A 185 -19.90 5.52 19.11
CA TRP A 185 -19.83 5.30 20.56
C TRP A 185 -21.01 4.46 21.03
N LEU A 186 -22.10 4.47 20.24
CA LEU A 186 -23.24 3.57 20.42
C LEU A 186 -22.87 2.10 20.21
N VAL A 187 -21.98 1.80 19.24
CA VAL A 187 -21.48 0.43 19.02
C VAL A 187 -20.59 0.00 20.18
N VAL A 188 -19.74 0.89 20.68
CA VAL A 188 -18.88 0.61 21.85
C VAL A 188 -19.77 0.35 23.09
N ILE A 189 -20.78 1.21 23.32
CA ILE A 189 -21.75 1.01 24.41
C ILE A 189 -22.50 -0.31 24.24
N PHE A 190 -22.98 -0.60 23.04
CA PHE A 190 -23.68 -1.84 22.76
C PHE A 190 -22.83 -3.08 23.13
N TRP A 191 -21.58 -3.10 22.68
CA TRP A 191 -20.68 -4.20 23.02
C TRP A 191 -20.30 -4.24 24.50
N THR A 192 -20.14 -3.10 25.18
CA THR A 192 -19.88 -3.06 26.62
C THR A 192 -21.07 -3.59 27.42
N ILE A 193 -22.31 -3.24 27.03
CA ILE A 193 -23.52 -3.78 27.66
C ILE A 193 -23.59 -5.30 27.48
N ILE A 194 -23.30 -5.84 26.28
CA ILE A 194 -23.28 -7.27 26.02
C ILE A 194 -22.23 -7.98 26.90
N ILE A 195 -21.02 -7.42 26.99
CA ILE A 195 -19.96 -8.01 27.82
C ILE A 195 -20.35 -8.03 29.29
N VAL A 196 -20.87 -6.93 29.81
CA VAL A 196 -21.33 -6.83 31.22
C VAL A 196 -22.49 -7.81 31.47
N TRP A 197 -23.43 -7.92 30.55
CA TRP A 197 -24.53 -8.87 30.65
C TRP A 197 -24.03 -10.33 30.66
N PHE A 198 -23.06 -10.64 29.77
CA PHE A 198 -22.49 -11.98 29.71
C PHE A 198 -21.72 -12.33 30.99
N ILE A 199 -20.94 -11.39 31.54
CA ILE A 199 -20.26 -11.56 32.83
C ILE A 199 -21.28 -11.78 33.97
N TRP A 200 -22.36 -11.00 33.96
CA TRP A 200 -23.43 -11.14 34.99
C TRP A 200 -24.14 -12.49 34.90
N VAL A 201 -24.48 -12.96 33.69
CA VAL A 201 -25.09 -14.26 33.45
C VAL A 201 -24.16 -15.40 33.91
N THR A 202 -22.88 -15.36 33.54
CA THR A 202 -21.90 -16.37 33.95
C THR A 202 -21.70 -16.37 35.46
N TRP A 203 -21.62 -15.23 36.09
CA TRP A 203 -21.48 -15.10 37.54
C TRP A 203 -22.75 -15.63 38.26
N ARG A 204 -23.91 -15.32 37.75
CA ARG A 204 -25.18 -15.80 38.30
C ARG A 204 -25.35 -17.34 38.17
N SER A 205 -24.83 -17.92 37.08
CA SER A 205 -24.88 -19.38 36.87
C SER A 205 -23.94 -20.11 37.84
N THR A 206 -22.78 -19.53 38.16
CA THR A 206 -21.79 -20.11 39.08
C THR A 206 -22.33 -20.15 40.55
N GLN A 207 -23.13 -19.16 40.93
CA GLN A 207 -23.71 -19.13 42.28
C GLN A 207 -24.83 -20.18 42.47
N ARG A 208 -25.47 -20.67 41.42
CA ARG A 208 -26.52 -21.70 41.53
C ARG A 208 -25.97 -23.09 41.76
N GLN A 209 -24.69 -23.36 41.50
CA GLN A 209 -24.08 -24.67 41.77
C GLN A 209 -23.53 -24.82 43.19
N ALA A 210 -23.47 -23.76 43.98
CA ALA A 210 -22.91 -23.80 45.35
C ALA A 210 -23.93 -24.29 46.43
N TYR A 211 -25.21 -24.52 46.08
CA TYR A 211 -26.25 -24.96 47.05
C TYR A 211 -26.75 -26.39 46.84
N GLY A 212 -26.05 -27.25 46.12
CA GLY A 212 -26.49 -28.58 45.72
C GLY A 212 -25.67 -29.78 46.22
N CYS A 213 -24.96 -29.68 47.34
CA CYS A 213 -24.32 -30.86 47.96
C CYS A 213 -24.49 -30.86 49.47
N ARG A 214 -25.73 -31.10 49.92
CA ARG A 214 -25.95 -31.55 51.29
C ARG A 214 -26.09 -33.07 51.26
N GLY A 215 -25.01 -33.75 51.78
CA GLY A 215 -24.90 -35.19 51.76
C GLY A 215 -26.00 -35.90 52.53
N GLY A 216 -26.65 -36.83 51.87
CA GLY A 216 -27.38 -37.91 52.55
C GLY A 216 -26.41 -39.06 52.88
N PRO A 217 -26.61 -39.72 54.00
CA PRO A 217 -25.69 -40.81 54.42
C PRO A 217 -25.83 -41.99 53.45
N VAL A 218 -24.71 -42.43 52.93
CA VAL A 218 -24.61 -43.65 52.15
C VAL A 218 -24.71 -44.87 53.10
N PHE A 219 -25.78 -45.58 52.99
CA PHE A 219 -25.96 -46.90 53.68
C PHE A 219 -25.22 -47.96 52.87
N ILE A 220 -24.11 -48.48 53.43
CA ILE A 220 -23.36 -49.61 52.85
C ILE A 220 -23.91 -50.90 53.47
N PRO A 221 -24.54 -51.80 52.73
CA PRO A 221 -24.90 -53.13 53.27
C PRO A 221 -23.60 -53.98 53.35
N GLY A 222 -23.22 -54.36 54.56
CA GLY A 222 -22.14 -55.29 54.80
C GLY A 222 -22.54 -56.75 54.32
N PRO A 223 -21.54 -57.55 53.96
CA PRO A 223 -21.75 -58.90 53.52
C PRO A 223 -22.10 -59.76 54.73
N GLY A 224 -23.32 -60.34 54.75
CA GLY A 224 -23.77 -61.34 55.73
C GLY A 224 -23.04 -62.64 55.53
N TRP A 225 -22.31 -63.00 56.55
CA TRP A 225 -21.80 -64.34 56.73
C TRP A 225 -22.98 -65.21 57.31
N GLY A 226 -23.37 -66.18 56.54
CA GLY A 226 -24.21 -67.25 57.02
C GLY A 226 -23.49 -68.58 56.93
N GLY A 227 -22.98 -69.03 58.05
CA GLY A 227 -22.47 -70.39 58.20
C GLY A 227 -23.58 -71.40 58.49
N GLY A 228 -23.39 -72.57 58.07
CA GLY A 228 -23.31 -73.71 58.87
C GLY A 228 -24.40 -74.72 58.81
N SER A 229 -24.00 -75.88 58.45
CA SER A 229 -24.26 -77.20 59.02
C SER A 229 -25.68 -77.83 58.92
N GLY A 230 -25.65 -78.98 58.39
CA GLY A 230 -26.64 -80.03 58.47
C GLY A 230 -26.51 -81.04 57.33
#